data_4cf035c624703b75913405fc8912459b
#
_entry.id   4cf035c624703b75913405fc8912459b
#
_cell.length_a   1.000
_cell.length_b   1.000
_cell.length_c   1.000
_cell.angle_alpha   90.00
_cell.angle_beta   90.00
_cell.angle_gamma   90.00
#
_symmetry.space_group_name_H-M   'P 1'
#
loop_
_entity.id
_entity.type
_entity.pdbx_description
1 polymer ?
#
loop_
_entity_poly.entity_id
_entity_poly.type
_entity_poly.pdbx_seq_one_letter_code
_entity_poly.pdbx_strand_id
1 'polypeptide(L)'
;AEGNVIDEGQLADNSFLYDAQIGDLASADSYYDRQTVQVTGEVVGDAVNVAGGKPGRVWIVLRDPKSGATVPVIISKEDAEKIDTFGRYGAAGTTLRIKGTYYLDDIEQQGESDIHATKVVVVSEGGRHSDLIVVSAFKMPLIAIALGAALTFLHWYLRERNR
;
A
#
# COMPACT_ATOMS: atom_id res chain seq x y z
N ALA A 1 -2.11 -5.19 -49.43
CA ALA A 1 -1.06 -5.67 -48.55
C ALA A 1 -0.93 -4.66 -47.39
N GLU A 2 -1.65 -4.95 -46.30
CA GLU A 2 -1.51 -4.17 -45.08
C GLU A 2 -0.16 -4.52 -44.48
N GLY A 3 0.75 -3.55 -44.49
CA GLY A 3 2.04 -3.66 -43.83
C GLY A 3 1.82 -3.72 -42.31
N ASN A 4 2.31 -4.79 -41.70
CA ASN A 4 2.32 -4.95 -40.24
C ASN A 4 3.28 -3.86 -39.69
N VAL A 5 2.72 -2.77 -39.19
CA VAL A 5 3.50 -1.71 -38.55
C VAL A 5 3.94 -2.25 -37.20
N ILE A 6 5.21 -2.64 -37.11
CA ILE A 6 5.83 -3.03 -35.86
C ILE A 6 5.97 -1.76 -35.03
N ASP A 7 5.21 -1.67 -33.93
CA ASP A 7 5.37 -0.62 -32.95
C ASP A 7 6.73 -0.78 -32.27
N GLU A 8 7.59 0.25 -32.36
CA GLU A 8 8.94 0.23 -31.79
C GLU A 8 8.94 -0.01 -30.27
N GLY A 9 7.82 0.22 -29.60
CA GLY A 9 7.60 -0.14 -28.19
C GLY A 9 7.51 -1.65 -27.94
N GLN A 10 7.27 -2.48 -28.95
CA GLN A 10 7.19 -3.94 -28.81
C GLN A 10 8.54 -4.65 -28.92
N LEU A 11 9.58 -4.00 -29.42
CA LEU A 11 10.89 -4.63 -29.63
C LEU A 11 11.82 -4.59 -28.40
N ALA A 12 11.47 -3.88 -27.34
CA ALA A 12 12.34 -3.70 -26.16
C ALA A 12 12.08 -4.72 -25.04
N ASP A 13 11.12 -5.62 -25.17
CA ASP A 13 10.64 -6.44 -24.05
C ASP A 13 11.01 -7.94 -24.23
N ASN A 14 12.32 -8.23 -24.36
CA ASN A 14 12.84 -9.60 -24.20
C ASN A 14 13.06 -9.98 -22.73
N SER A 15 12.67 -9.13 -21.77
CA SER A 15 12.67 -9.47 -20.36
C SER A 15 11.35 -10.21 -20.03
N PHE A 16 11.47 -11.38 -19.42
CA PHE A 16 10.31 -12.06 -18.88
C PHE A 16 9.61 -11.12 -17.89
N LEU A 17 8.30 -10.93 -18.07
CA LEU A 17 7.47 -10.16 -17.16
C LEU A 17 7.00 -11.09 -16.05
N TYR A 18 7.39 -10.80 -14.82
CA TYR A 18 6.95 -11.52 -13.65
C TYR A 18 5.77 -10.78 -13.02
N ASP A 19 4.62 -11.45 -12.97
CA ASP A 19 3.47 -10.98 -12.17
C ASP A 19 3.72 -11.35 -10.71
N ALA A 20 4.36 -10.43 -9.98
CA ALA A 20 4.83 -10.66 -8.61
C ALA A 20 3.84 -10.10 -7.59
N GLN A 21 3.72 -10.80 -6.46
CA GLN A 21 3.01 -10.24 -5.31
C GLN A 21 3.96 -9.32 -4.53
N ILE A 22 3.42 -8.24 -3.97
CA ILE A 22 4.21 -7.31 -3.15
C ILE A 22 4.88 -8.03 -1.97
N GLY A 23 4.22 -9.05 -1.40
CA GLY A 23 4.77 -9.87 -0.33
C GLY A 23 6.04 -10.63 -0.73
N ASP A 24 6.11 -11.12 -1.98
CA ASP A 24 7.29 -11.82 -2.48
C ASP A 24 8.48 -10.87 -2.61
N LEU A 25 8.24 -9.67 -3.11
CA LEU A 25 9.29 -8.63 -3.23
C LEU A 25 9.72 -8.09 -1.87
N ALA A 26 8.78 -7.92 -0.94
CA ALA A 26 9.07 -7.47 0.43
C ALA A 26 9.90 -8.48 1.23
N SER A 27 9.89 -9.77 0.84
CA SER A 27 10.74 -10.80 1.46
C SER A 27 12.20 -10.74 0.99
N ALA A 28 12.54 -9.78 0.12
CA ALA A 28 13.89 -9.57 -0.42
C ALA A 28 14.47 -10.81 -1.12
N ASP A 29 13.65 -11.52 -1.90
CA ASP A 29 14.12 -12.65 -2.70
C ASP A 29 14.99 -12.17 -3.87
N SER A 30 16.23 -12.62 -3.88
CA SER A 30 17.20 -12.32 -4.95
C SER A 30 16.76 -12.82 -6.34
N TYR A 31 15.76 -13.68 -6.41
CA TYR A 31 15.18 -14.17 -7.66
C TYR A 31 14.65 -13.04 -8.54
N TYR A 32 14.09 -12.01 -7.94
CA TYR A 32 13.50 -10.87 -8.66
C TYR A 32 14.49 -9.72 -8.94
N ASP A 33 15.71 -9.81 -8.40
CA ASP A 33 16.70 -8.73 -8.57
C ASP A 33 16.97 -8.44 -10.05
N ARG A 34 16.83 -7.17 -10.43
CA ARG A 34 16.97 -6.66 -11.79
C ARG A 34 16.01 -7.28 -12.83
N GLN A 35 14.95 -7.92 -12.37
CA GLN A 35 13.91 -8.44 -13.24
C GLN A 35 12.81 -7.41 -13.48
N THR A 36 12.14 -7.55 -14.64
CA THR A 36 10.94 -6.76 -14.91
C THR A 36 9.75 -7.41 -14.20
N VAL A 37 9.21 -6.72 -13.22
CA VAL A 37 8.07 -7.15 -12.42
C VAL A 37 6.84 -6.33 -12.75
N GLN A 38 5.67 -6.95 -12.58
CA GLN A 38 4.38 -6.26 -12.54
C GLN A 38 3.76 -6.50 -11.17
N VAL A 39 3.38 -5.43 -10.50
CA VAL A 39 2.74 -5.48 -9.19
C VAL A 39 1.47 -4.65 -9.19
N THR A 40 0.51 -5.04 -8.36
CA THR A 40 -0.71 -4.28 -8.14
C THR A 40 -0.86 -4.03 -6.64
N GLY A 41 -1.06 -2.78 -6.26
CA GLY A 41 -1.21 -2.41 -4.86
C GLY A 41 -1.86 -1.05 -4.67
N GLU A 42 -2.25 -0.79 -3.44
CA GLU A 42 -2.80 0.49 -2.99
C GLU A 42 -1.65 1.46 -2.68
N VAL A 43 -1.73 2.68 -3.18
CA VAL A 43 -0.78 3.74 -2.81
C VAL A 43 -1.08 4.20 -1.39
N VAL A 44 -0.08 4.18 -0.53
CA VAL A 44 -0.22 4.59 0.89
C VAL A 44 0.82 5.65 1.27
N GLY A 45 0.53 6.41 2.30
CA GLY A 45 1.42 7.45 2.79
C GLY A 45 1.38 8.72 1.93
N ASP A 46 2.52 9.18 1.47
CA ASP A 46 2.69 10.41 0.68
C ASP A 46 3.70 10.20 -0.45
N ALA A 47 3.63 11.04 -1.49
CA ALA A 47 4.66 11.09 -2.52
C ALA A 47 5.82 11.97 -2.07
N VAL A 48 7.03 11.45 -2.08
CA VAL A 48 8.25 12.13 -1.64
C VAL A 48 9.19 12.32 -2.82
N ASN A 49 9.76 13.53 -2.97
CA ASN A 49 10.77 13.75 -3.99
C ASN A 49 12.03 12.92 -3.72
N VAL A 50 12.56 12.28 -4.76
CA VAL A 50 13.81 11.51 -4.66
C VAL A 50 14.98 12.46 -4.41
N ALA A 51 15.64 12.34 -3.25
CA ALA A 51 16.77 13.17 -2.87
C ALA A 51 18.02 12.76 -3.68
N GLY A 52 18.68 13.72 -4.34
CA GLY A 52 19.88 13.46 -5.16
C GLY A 52 19.62 12.78 -6.51
N GLY A 53 18.37 12.42 -6.78
CA GLY A 53 17.97 11.75 -8.02
C GLY A 53 17.75 12.70 -9.20
N LYS A 54 17.42 12.11 -10.36
CA LYS A 54 17.04 12.87 -11.55
C LYS A 54 15.79 13.72 -11.24
N PRO A 55 15.77 15.01 -11.61
CA PRO A 55 14.60 15.86 -11.39
C PRO A 55 13.37 15.26 -12.09
N GLY A 56 12.21 15.31 -11.43
CA GLY A 56 10.98 14.79 -11.99
C GLY A 56 10.61 13.37 -11.55
N ARG A 57 11.31 12.80 -10.58
CA ARG A 57 10.94 11.50 -9.96
C ARG A 57 10.47 11.67 -8.53
N VAL A 58 9.51 10.86 -8.15
CA VAL A 58 8.95 10.80 -6.79
C VAL A 58 8.91 9.35 -6.31
N TRP A 59 9.04 9.21 -5.03
CA TRP A 59 8.87 7.96 -4.30
C TRP A 59 7.43 7.83 -3.80
N ILE A 60 6.85 6.68 -3.99
CA ILE A 60 5.57 6.27 -3.41
C ILE A 60 5.74 4.90 -2.77
N VAL A 61 4.82 4.53 -1.91
CA VAL A 61 4.76 3.19 -1.32
C VAL A 61 3.48 2.50 -1.79
N LEU A 62 3.63 1.30 -2.34
CA LEU A 62 2.52 0.40 -2.62
C LEU A 62 2.35 -0.59 -1.48
N ARG A 63 1.11 -0.81 -1.09
CA ARG A 63 0.69 -1.80 -0.10
C ARG A 63 -0.21 -2.85 -0.74
N ASP A 64 0.05 -4.10 -0.47
CA ASP A 64 -0.91 -5.16 -0.74
C ASP A 64 -2.01 -5.15 0.34
N PRO A 65 -3.27 -4.90 -0.03
CA PRO A 65 -4.36 -4.84 0.94
C PRO A 65 -4.63 -6.18 1.65
N LYS A 66 -4.17 -7.31 1.10
CA LYS A 66 -4.39 -8.64 1.68
C LYS A 66 -3.32 -9.00 2.71
N SER A 67 -2.06 -8.89 2.34
CA SER A 67 -0.93 -9.25 3.20
C SER A 67 -0.46 -8.11 4.09
N GLY A 68 -0.77 -6.86 3.71
CA GLY A 68 -0.23 -5.66 4.35
C GLY A 68 1.23 -5.37 3.99
N ALA A 69 1.87 -6.23 3.17
CA ALA A 69 3.24 -6.02 2.70
C ALA A 69 3.34 -4.74 1.87
N THR A 70 4.49 -4.09 1.93
CA THR A 70 4.75 -2.83 1.23
C THR A 70 6.01 -2.93 0.39
N VAL A 71 6.03 -2.19 -0.71
CA VAL A 71 7.21 -2.01 -1.57
C VAL A 71 7.32 -0.56 -2.00
N PRO A 72 8.51 0.06 -1.88
CA PRO A 72 8.77 1.38 -2.41
C PRO A 72 8.84 1.34 -3.94
N VAL A 73 8.35 2.39 -4.58
CA VAL A 73 8.34 2.52 -6.05
C VAL A 73 8.73 3.93 -6.45
N ILE A 74 9.65 4.04 -7.40
CA ILE A 74 10.02 5.30 -8.03
C ILE A 74 9.21 5.47 -9.31
N ILE A 75 8.43 6.55 -9.37
CA ILE A 75 7.60 6.92 -10.52
C ILE A 75 7.94 8.32 -11.04
N SER A 76 7.47 8.67 -12.23
CA SER A 76 7.55 10.04 -12.74
C SER A 76 6.56 10.96 -11.99
N LYS A 77 6.83 12.27 -11.99
CA LYS A 77 5.85 13.25 -11.47
C LYS A 77 4.53 13.23 -12.23
N GLU A 78 4.58 13.01 -13.54
CA GLU A 78 3.39 12.89 -14.40
C GLU A 78 2.52 11.69 -13.99
N ASP A 79 3.16 10.56 -13.64
CA ASP A 79 2.43 9.40 -13.14
C ASP A 79 1.90 9.62 -11.72
N ALA A 80 2.61 10.39 -10.90
CA ALA A 80 2.15 10.74 -9.57
C ALA A 80 0.89 11.62 -9.59
N GLU A 81 0.70 12.45 -10.61
CA GLU A 81 -0.51 13.26 -10.80
C GLU A 81 -1.77 12.43 -11.09
N LYS A 82 -1.61 11.16 -11.50
CA LYS A 82 -2.72 10.22 -11.68
C LYS A 82 -3.27 9.66 -10.36
N ILE A 83 -2.56 9.88 -9.26
CA ILE A 83 -2.94 9.43 -7.92
C ILE A 83 -3.90 10.46 -7.33
N ASP A 84 -5.17 10.10 -7.19
CA ASP A 84 -6.19 10.97 -6.63
C ASP A 84 -6.20 10.95 -5.09
N THR A 85 -5.90 9.80 -4.49
CA THR A 85 -5.95 9.62 -3.04
C THR A 85 -4.81 8.71 -2.57
N PHE A 86 -4.10 9.15 -1.54
CA PHE A 86 -3.15 8.31 -0.80
C PHE A 86 -3.86 7.62 0.35
N GLY A 87 -3.69 6.30 0.44
CA GLY A 87 -4.28 5.48 1.48
C GLY A 87 -3.74 5.83 2.87
N ARG A 88 -4.67 6.02 3.80
CA ARG A 88 -4.41 6.30 5.22
C ARG A 88 -5.61 5.86 6.04
N TYR A 89 -5.53 5.99 7.35
CA TYR A 89 -6.66 5.67 8.21
C TYR A 89 -7.94 6.43 7.75
N GLY A 90 -9.02 5.69 7.49
CA GLY A 90 -10.30 6.23 7.01
C GLY A 90 -10.35 6.61 5.52
N ALA A 91 -9.29 6.32 4.74
CA ALA A 91 -9.29 6.54 3.31
C ALA A 91 -8.55 5.43 2.57
N ALA A 92 -9.21 4.79 1.61
CA ALA A 92 -8.55 3.89 0.68
C ALA A 92 -7.78 4.69 -0.37
N GLY A 93 -6.54 4.30 -0.62
CA GLY A 93 -5.72 4.91 -1.65
C GLY A 93 -6.06 4.42 -3.06
N THR A 94 -5.59 5.17 -4.04
CA THR A 94 -5.62 4.77 -5.45
C THR A 94 -4.90 3.43 -5.61
N THR A 95 -5.54 2.48 -6.30
CA THR A 95 -4.89 1.21 -6.64
C THR A 95 -4.20 1.34 -7.98
N LEU A 96 -2.90 1.11 -7.98
CA LEU A 96 -2.07 1.14 -9.18
C LEU A 96 -1.61 -0.25 -9.57
N ARG A 97 -1.50 -0.47 -10.89
CA ARG A 97 -0.71 -1.54 -11.48
C ARG A 97 0.54 -0.94 -12.08
N ILE A 98 1.68 -1.42 -11.62
CA ILE A 98 2.99 -0.88 -11.99
C ILE A 98 3.81 -1.98 -12.64
N LYS A 99 4.38 -1.67 -13.81
CA LYS A 99 5.43 -2.45 -14.46
C LYS A 99 6.74 -1.70 -14.30
N GLY A 100 7.80 -2.39 -13.88
CA GLY A 100 9.11 -1.77 -13.69
C GLY A 100 10.20 -2.78 -13.38
N THR A 101 11.41 -2.29 -13.21
CA THR A 101 12.55 -3.12 -12.80
C THR A 101 12.66 -3.10 -11.28
N TYR A 102 12.72 -4.26 -10.67
CA TYR A 102 12.96 -4.41 -9.24
C TYR A 102 14.45 -4.44 -8.94
N TYR A 103 14.88 -3.70 -7.95
CA TYR A 103 16.23 -3.70 -7.40
C TYR A 103 16.20 -4.15 -5.95
N LEU A 104 16.97 -5.19 -5.62
CA LEU A 104 17.07 -5.70 -4.26
C LEU A 104 17.93 -4.78 -3.39
N ASP A 105 18.99 -4.22 -3.99
CA ASP A 105 19.96 -3.32 -3.36
C ASP A 105 20.22 -2.16 -4.34
N ASP A 106 19.42 -1.09 -4.23
CA ASP A 106 19.62 0.08 -5.06
C ASP A 106 20.64 1.03 -4.42
N ILE A 107 21.81 1.10 -5.04
CA ILE A 107 22.91 1.98 -4.60
C ILE A 107 22.48 3.46 -4.61
N GLU A 108 21.61 3.85 -5.55
CA GLU A 108 21.06 5.22 -5.62
C GLU A 108 20.14 5.53 -4.43
N GLN A 109 19.59 4.49 -3.77
CA GLN A 109 18.66 4.58 -2.64
C GLN A 109 19.24 4.00 -1.34
N GLN A 110 20.55 4.08 -1.15
CA GLN A 110 21.24 3.67 0.08
C GLN A 110 21.12 2.17 0.42
N GLY A 111 20.90 1.32 -0.59
CA GLY A 111 20.81 -0.12 -0.42
C GLY A 111 19.40 -0.62 -0.02
N GLU A 112 18.38 0.21 -0.16
CA GLU A 112 17.00 -0.25 -0.01
C GLU A 112 16.48 -0.90 -1.30
N SER A 113 15.58 -1.87 -1.15
CA SER A 113 14.93 -2.49 -2.29
C SER A 113 13.77 -1.64 -2.79
N ASP A 114 13.69 -1.45 -4.12
CA ASP A 114 12.63 -0.66 -4.74
C ASP A 114 12.28 -1.14 -6.15
N ILE A 115 11.27 -0.50 -6.75
CA ILE A 115 10.88 -0.70 -8.15
C ILE A 115 11.03 0.61 -8.90
N HIS A 116 11.80 0.61 -9.97
CA HIS A 116 11.83 1.70 -10.93
C HIS A 116 10.74 1.50 -11.98
N ALA A 117 9.65 2.23 -11.84
CA ALA A 117 8.50 2.09 -12.72
C ALA A 117 8.80 2.57 -14.15
N THR A 118 8.40 1.76 -15.12
CA THR A 118 8.41 2.10 -16.56
C THR A 118 7.00 2.39 -17.07
N LYS A 119 5.98 1.81 -16.43
CA LYS A 119 4.57 2.03 -16.77
C LYS A 119 3.72 2.00 -15.52
N VAL A 120 2.82 2.97 -15.40
CA VAL A 120 1.87 3.11 -14.29
C VAL A 120 0.46 3.18 -14.84
N VAL A 121 -0.43 2.33 -14.33
CA VAL A 121 -1.84 2.27 -14.74
C VAL A 121 -2.71 2.33 -13.49
N VAL A 122 -3.69 3.23 -13.47
CA VAL A 122 -4.71 3.29 -12.42
C VAL A 122 -5.69 2.16 -12.62
N VAL A 123 -5.86 1.30 -11.61
CA VAL A 123 -6.80 0.18 -11.61
C VAL A 123 -8.13 0.59 -10.97
N SER A 124 -8.06 1.34 -9.86
CA SER A 124 -9.22 1.94 -9.22
C SER A 124 -8.83 3.24 -8.51
N GLU A 125 -9.74 4.18 -8.54
CA GLU A 125 -9.61 5.43 -7.79
C GLU A 125 -9.70 5.16 -6.28
N GLY A 126 -9.08 6.02 -5.50
CA GLY A 126 -9.18 6.00 -4.06
C GLY A 126 -10.52 6.58 -3.56
N GLY A 127 -10.76 6.47 -2.28
CA GLY A 127 -11.99 7.01 -1.70
C GLY A 127 -11.98 7.04 -0.19
N ARG A 128 -12.80 7.90 0.37
CA ARG A 128 -13.00 7.90 1.82
C ARG A 128 -13.85 6.68 2.20
N HIS A 129 -13.30 5.81 3.03
CA HIS A 129 -14.13 4.91 3.79
C HIS A 129 -14.77 5.71 4.91
N SER A 130 -16.10 5.85 4.88
CA SER A 130 -16.81 6.16 6.12
C SER A 130 -16.65 4.92 6.99
N ASP A 131 -15.72 4.98 7.94
CA ASP A 131 -15.67 4.02 9.02
C ASP A 131 -17.01 4.13 9.77
N LEU A 132 -17.98 3.33 9.35
CA LEU A 132 -19.18 3.12 10.13
C LEU A 132 -18.70 2.49 11.43
N ILE A 133 -18.64 3.29 12.48
CA ILE A 133 -18.43 2.79 13.81
C ILE A 133 -19.50 1.72 14.01
N VAL A 134 -19.08 0.45 13.97
CA VAL A 134 -19.98 -0.68 14.15
C VAL A 134 -20.38 -0.66 15.62
N VAL A 135 -21.45 0.06 15.92
CA VAL A 135 -21.98 0.22 17.30
C VAL A 135 -22.18 -1.15 17.98
N SER A 136 -22.45 -2.20 17.20
CA SER A 136 -22.54 -3.56 17.70
C SER A 136 -21.24 -4.08 18.33
N ALA A 137 -20.07 -3.61 17.90
CA ALA A 137 -18.78 -4.01 18.50
C ALA A 137 -18.62 -3.48 19.95
N PHE A 138 -19.33 -2.41 20.29
CA PHE A 138 -19.26 -1.81 21.62
C PHE A 138 -20.25 -2.40 22.62
N LYS A 139 -21.17 -3.29 22.20
CA LYS A 139 -22.16 -3.90 23.09
C LYS A 139 -21.51 -4.70 24.22
N MET A 140 -20.53 -5.53 23.92
CA MET A 140 -19.85 -6.35 24.94
C MET A 140 -19.07 -5.52 25.97
N PRO A 141 -18.21 -4.56 25.59
CA PRO A 141 -17.56 -3.70 26.57
C PRO A 141 -18.53 -2.86 27.40
N LEU A 142 -19.63 -2.38 26.83
CA LEU A 142 -20.65 -1.65 27.59
C LEU A 142 -21.34 -2.52 28.64
N ILE A 143 -21.67 -3.78 28.30
CA ILE A 143 -22.22 -4.75 29.25
C ILE A 143 -21.23 -5.02 30.39
N ALA A 144 -19.95 -5.20 30.07
CA ALA A 144 -18.92 -5.43 31.08
C ALA A 144 -18.77 -4.25 32.05
N ILE A 145 -18.81 -3.02 31.54
CA ILE A 145 -18.75 -1.80 32.35
C ILE A 145 -20.00 -1.71 33.26
N ALA A 146 -21.19 -1.99 32.72
CA ALA A 146 -22.44 -1.96 33.49
C ALA A 146 -22.43 -3.01 34.64
N LEU A 147 -21.96 -4.22 34.36
CA LEU A 147 -21.79 -5.27 35.36
C LEU A 147 -20.79 -4.88 36.44
N GLY A 148 -19.65 -4.33 36.08
CA GLY A 148 -18.63 -3.84 37.00
C GLY A 148 -19.17 -2.74 37.92
N ALA A 149 -19.90 -1.77 37.36
CA ALA A 149 -20.55 -0.72 38.14
C ALA A 149 -21.59 -1.26 39.09
N ALA A 150 -22.42 -2.21 38.62
CA ALA A 150 -23.46 -2.85 39.48
C ALA A 150 -22.83 -3.62 40.64
N LEU A 151 -21.76 -4.39 40.42
CA LEU A 151 -21.06 -5.13 41.48
C LEU A 151 -20.40 -4.18 42.48
N THR A 152 -19.82 -3.09 42.03
CA THR A 152 -19.20 -2.06 42.90
C THR A 152 -20.26 -1.40 43.76
N PHE A 153 -21.39 -1.05 43.16
CA PHE A 153 -22.52 -0.46 43.91
C PHE A 153 -23.10 -1.45 44.96
N LEU A 154 -23.26 -2.72 44.55
CA LEU A 154 -23.75 -3.77 45.44
C LEU A 154 -22.79 -3.98 46.61
N HIS A 155 -21.49 -4.02 46.35
CA HIS A 155 -20.47 -4.14 47.41
C HIS A 155 -20.52 -2.96 48.39
N TRP A 156 -20.62 -1.74 47.88
CA TRP A 156 -20.76 -0.54 48.71
C TRP A 156 -22.03 -0.59 49.53
N TYR A 157 -23.17 -0.93 48.94
CA TYR A 157 -24.47 -1.04 49.63
C TYR A 157 -24.48 -2.09 50.75
N LEU A 158 -23.92 -3.27 50.50
CA LEU A 158 -23.81 -4.33 51.51
C LEU A 158 -22.90 -3.94 52.67
N ARG A 159 -21.82 -3.21 52.38
CA ARG A 159 -20.88 -2.71 53.39
C ARG A 159 -21.52 -1.64 54.28
N GLU A 160 -22.33 -0.77 53.71
CA GLU A 160 -23.06 0.27 54.43
C GLU A 160 -24.12 -0.35 55.37
N ARG A 161 -24.81 -1.39 54.91
CA ARG A 161 -25.87 -2.06 55.67
C ARG A 161 -25.34 -2.91 56.86
N ASN A 162 -24.07 -3.29 56.83
CA ASN A 162 -23.45 -4.09 57.88
C ASN A 162 -22.67 -3.22 58.91
N ARG A 163 -22.81 -1.90 58.84
CA ARG A 163 -22.36 -0.94 59.84
C ARG A 163 -23.49 -0.53 60.75
#